data_16ac4abccb76f5de61d2263b9560e2a5
#
_entry.id   16ac4abccb76f5de61d2263b9560e2a5
#
_cell.length_a   1.000
_cell.length_b   1.000
_cell.length_c   1.000
_cell.angle_alpha   90.00
_cell.angle_beta   90.00
_cell.angle_gamma   90.00
#
_symmetry.space_group_name_H-M   'P 1'
#
loop_
_entity.id
_entity.type
_entity.pdbx_description
1 polymer ?
#
loop_
_entity_poly.entity_id
_entity_poly.type
_entity_poly.pdbx_seq_one_letter_code
_entity_poly.pdbx_strand_id
1 'polypeptide(L)'
;MKSEIKPTVINERDSAESSNPSQEFPQPRRLARRSFLRNLGMGAALLAPGAALLGSASKALAANGRQRLNPGDVAILQLLAAAELIEADLWQQYKELGGVDSPESGYRAGLEILDEDQPQYISDNTDDELSHAAFLNAYLRSKGEPQVNLRQFANLPPSQVSFVPQTGRLTNLKQLTVDTSWWTRYRSTTNPDFGATFPNAVPSLDIGLHTAIPRNDDELGDPDNPSDHVKAIAFTAGFHFGYIEQGGMSLYATLAQKVTSLEVLRILLSIGGSEIMHFQTWQDKAGNATPLTDVDPINNSTVTFIDLTTGQPETLQANLIMPEPCEFIRRGLPACSIIRPTGPGQLDATGVINSFIADGLFRGQPPQFLQLITSLASAADAAEREVGD
;
A
#
# COMPACT_ATOMS: atom_id res chain seq x y z
N MET A 1 -55.54 43.95 -16.85
CA MET A 1 -55.12 43.71 -18.24
C MET A 1 -54.21 42.53 -18.25
N LYS A 2 -54.79 41.37 -18.63
CA LYS A 2 -54.10 40.08 -18.83
C LYS A 2 -53.65 40.06 -20.27
N SER A 3 -52.44 39.70 -20.57
CA SER A 3 -52.02 39.29 -21.91
C SER A 3 -51.44 37.88 -21.85
N GLU A 4 -52.22 36.99 -22.41
CA GLU A 4 -51.88 35.61 -22.72
C GLU A 4 -50.89 35.57 -23.89
N ILE A 5 -49.84 34.77 -23.79
CA ILE A 5 -49.04 34.38 -24.95
C ILE A 5 -49.24 32.89 -25.18
N LYS A 6 -49.79 32.57 -26.35
CA LYS A 6 -50.03 31.23 -26.86
C LYS A 6 -48.72 30.58 -27.36
N PRO A 7 -48.58 29.26 -27.28
CA PRO A 7 -47.45 28.55 -27.86
C PRO A 7 -47.66 28.31 -29.36
N THR A 8 -46.59 28.53 -30.13
CA THR A 8 -46.52 28.25 -31.56
C THR A 8 -46.08 26.79 -31.76
N VAL A 9 -46.94 26.03 -32.43
CA VAL A 9 -46.67 24.68 -32.95
C VAL A 9 -45.82 24.83 -34.22
N ILE A 10 -44.68 24.17 -34.31
CA ILE A 10 -43.93 23.98 -35.55
C ILE A 10 -44.02 22.50 -35.94
N ASN A 11 -44.49 22.32 -37.16
CA ASN A 11 -44.77 21.07 -37.86
C ASN A 11 -43.47 20.30 -38.19
N GLU A 12 -43.62 18.98 -38.07
CA GLU A 12 -42.77 17.99 -38.73
C GLU A 12 -42.83 18.09 -40.25
N ARG A 13 -41.67 18.02 -40.90
CA ARG A 13 -41.53 17.32 -42.20
C ARG A 13 -40.09 17.05 -42.58
N ASP A 14 -39.88 15.77 -42.93
CA ASP A 14 -38.98 15.18 -43.92
C ASP A 14 -37.51 14.90 -43.51
N SER A 15 -37.35 13.68 -43.04
CA SER A 15 -36.52 12.57 -43.53
C SER A 15 -35.48 12.87 -44.60
N ALA A 16 -34.22 12.74 -44.30
CA ALA A 16 -33.23 12.18 -45.18
C ALA A 16 -32.20 11.39 -44.33
N GLU A 17 -32.21 10.09 -44.49
CA GLU A 17 -31.18 9.18 -44.03
C GLU A 17 -29.82 9.58 -44.65
N SER A 18 -28.87 9.89 -43.80
CA SER A 18 -27.47 9.89 -44.13
C SER A 18 -26.75 8.93 -43.19
N SER A 19 -26.56 7.74 -43.73
CA SER A 19 -25.70 6.71 -43.12
C SER A 19 -24.26 7.19 -43.05
N ASN A 20 -23.80 7.56 -41.85
CA ASN A 20 -22.42 7.80 -41.59
C ASN A 20 -21.80 6.52 -40.99
N PRO A 21 -20.78 5.90 -41.56
CA PRO A 21 -20.16 4.72 -40.97
C PRO A 21 -19.46 5.14 -39.67
N SER A 22 -19.92 4.56 -38.58
CA SER A 22 -19.27 4.62 -37.28
C SER A 22 -17.82 4.17 -37.43
N GLN A 23 -16.87 5.10 -37.31
CA GLN A 23 -15.48 4.77 -37.09
C GLN A 23 -15.36 4.09 -35.71
N GLU A 24 -15.28 2.77 -35.75
CA GLU A 24 -14.78 2.02 -34.59
C GLU A 24 -13.35 2.42 -34.31
N PHE A 25 -13.13 3.18 -33.24
CA PHE A 25 -11.81 3.35 -32.69
C PHE A 25 -11.34 1.99 -32.17
N PRO A 26 -10.15 1.51 -32.58
CA PRO A 26 -9.63 0.27 -32.03
C PRO A 26 -9.43 0.42 -30.53
N GLN A 27 -10.14 -0.42 -29.77
CA GLN A 27 -9.95 -0.55 -28.31
C GLN A 27 -8.46 -0.79 -28.04
N PRO A 28 -7.82 -0.06 -27.12
CA PRO A 28 -6.44 -0.33 -26.76
C PRO A 28 -6.36 -1.76 -26.25
N ARG A 29 -5.58 -2.61 -26.93
CA ARG A 29 -5.28 -3.95 -26.45
C ARG A 29 -4.67 -3.79 -25.06
N ARG A 30 -5.36 -4.25 -24.04
CA ARG A 30 -4.83 -4.42 -22.69
C ARG A 30 -3.62 -5.34 -22.80
N LEU A 31 -2.44 -4.76 -22.81
CA LEU A 31 -1.19 -5.49 -22.63
C LEU A 31 -1.18 -5.95 -21.18
N ALA A 32 -1.59 -7.19 -20.94
CA ALA A 32 -1.51 -7.77 -19.64
C ALA A 32 -0.05 -7.68 -19.14
N ARG A 33 0.18 -7.13 -17.95
CA ARG A 33 1.49 -7.05 -17.28
C ARG A 33 2.19 -8.42 -17.24
N ARG A 34 1.43 -9.51 -17.22
CA ARG A 34 1.91 -10.89 -17.40
C ARG A 34 2.72 -11.13 -18.69
N SER A 35 2.44 -10.41 -19.77
CA SER A 35 3.20 -10.53 -21.03
C SER A 35 4.56 -9.86 -20.93
N PHE A 36 4.68 -8.80 -20.14
CA PHE A 36 5.95 -8.09 -19.93
C PHE A 36 6.92 -8.95 -19.11
N LEU A 37 6.46 -9.57 -18.02
CA LEU A 37 7.29 -10.45 -17.18
C LEU A 37 7.66 -11.77 -17.88
N ARG A 38 6.79 -12.32 -18.74
CA ARG A 38 7.11 -13.50 -19.57
C ARG A 38 8.16 -13.21 -20.63
N ASN A 39 8.19 -12.00 -21.17
CA ASN A 39 9.13 -11.61 -22.20
C ASN A 39 10.53 -11.26 -21.65
N LEU A 40 10.65 -10.92 -20.36
CA LEU A 40 11.94 -10.76 -19.68
C LEU A 40 12.66 -12.09 -19.43
N GLY A 41 11.93 -13.21 -19.40
CA GLY A 41 12.49 -14.55 -19.17
C GLY A 41 12.95 -15.30 -20.43
N MET A 42 12.65 -14.81 -21.64
CA MET A 42 12.94 -15.54 -22.91
C MET A 42 13.61 -14.68 -23.99
N GLY A 43 14.24 -13.58 -23.66
CA GLY A 43 14.89 -12.67 -24.59
C GLY A 43 16.41 -12.79 -24.67
N ALA A 44 16.95 -13.99 -24.78
CA ALA A 44 18.34 -14.15 -25.26
C ALA A 44 18.31 -14.67 -26.70
N ALA A 45 18.30 -13.77 -27.66
CA ALA A 45 18.81 -13.82 -29.01
C ALA A 45 17.90 -13.12 -30.03
N LEU A 46 18.23 -11.88 -30.36
CA LEU A 46 18.12 -11.37 -31.72
C LEU A 46 18.98 -10.09 -31.84
N LEU A 47 20.07 -10.22 -32.53
CA LEU A 47 21.03 -9.17 -32.86
C LEU A 47 20.46 -8.23 -33.93
N ALA A 48 20.50 -6.93 -33.69
CA ALA A 48 20.46 -5.91 -34.72
C ALA A 48 21.43 -4.75 -34.38
N PRO A 49 22.04 -4.03 -35.37
CA PRO A 49 23.23 -3.22 -35.18
C PRO A 49 22.93 -1.84 -34.56
N GLY A 50 22.87 -1.82 -33.27
CA GLY A 50 22.80 -0.64 -32.38
C GLY A 50 23.58 -0.87 -31.08
N ALA A 51 24.25 -1.99 -30.99
CA ALA A 51 24.90 -2.48 -29.75
C ALA A 51 26.19 -1.72 -29.34
N ALA A 52 26.69 -0.80 -30.18
CA ALA A 52 27.96 -0.12 -29.90
C ALA A 52 27.82 1.00 -28.84
N LEU A 53 26.64 1.59 -28.66
CA LEU A 53 26.40 2.64 -27.66
C LEU A 53 25.96 2.07 -26.28
N LEU A 54 25.38 0.88 -26.23
CA LEU A 54 25.01 0.19 -24.99
C LEU A 54 26.20 -0.58 -24.40
N GLY A 55 27.20 -0.94 -25.22
CA GLY A 55 28.39 -1.64 -24.77
C GLY A 55 29.35 -0.81 -23.94
N SER A 56 29.34 0.52 -24.08
CA SER A 56 30.14 1.41 -23.22
C SER A 56 29.48 1.70 -21.87
N ALA A 57 28.15 1.79 -21.82
CA ALA A 57 27.41 1.95 -20.56
C ALA A 57 27.46 0.67 -19.72
N SER A 58 27.35 -0.51 -20.33
CA SER A 58 27.45 -1.78 -19.63
C SER A 58 28.88 -2.10 -19.16
N LYS A 59 29.93 -1.63 -19.85
CA LYS A 59 31.30 -1.77 -19.36
C LYS A 59 31.62 -0.81 -18.23
N ALA A 60 31.07 0.40 -18.21
CA ALA A 60 31.19 1.32 -17.08
C ALA A 60 30.43 0.81 -15.84
N LEU A 61 29.27 0.21 -16.03
CA LEU A 61 28.51 -0.49 -14.97
C LEU A 61 29.23 -1.77 -14.49
N ALA A 62 29.83 -2.53 -15.40
CA ALA A 62 30.58 -3.74 -15.05
C ALA A 62 31.95 -3.47 -14.43
N ALA A 63 32.57 -2.33 -14.70
CA ALA A 63 33.84 -1.93 -14.10
C ALA A 63 33.66 -1.41 -12.65
N ASN A 64 32.48 -0.87 -12.30
CA ASN A 64 32.06 -0.56 -10.92
C ASN A 64 31.49 -1.77 -10.15
N GLY A 65 31.54 -2.96 -10.72
CA GLY A 65 30.77 -4.12 -10.35
C GLY A 65 31.14 -4.86 -9.07
N ARG A 66 31.93 -4.30 -8.16
CA ARG A 66 32.21 -4.87 -6.83
C ARG A 66 32.60 -3.82 -5.79
N GLN A 67 32.04 -2.64 -5.86
CA GLN A 67 32.13 -1.78 -4.70
C GLN A 67 31.24 -2.38 -3.61
N ARG A 68 31.87 -2.82 -2.54
CA ARG A 68 31.19 -3.37 -1.36
C ARG A 68 30.26 -2.29 -0.82
N LEU A 69 29.04 -2.65 -0.46
CA LEU A 69 28.13 -1.71 0.16
C LEU A 69 28.66 -1.27 1.54
N ASN A 70 28.35 -0.04 1.92
CA ASN A 70 28.54 0.43 3.28
C ASN A 70 27.67 -0.44 4.23
N PRO A 71 28.15 -0.79 5.42
CA PRO A 71 27.39 -1.57 6.40
C PRO A 71 26.02 -0.96 6.74
N GLY A 72 25.90 0.37 6.79
CA GLY A 72 24.62 1.06 6.99
C GLY A 72 23.64 0.83 5.83
N ASP A 73 24.12 0.91 4.58
CA ASP A 73 23.30 0.61 3.41
C ASP A 73 22.82 -0.86 3.41
N VAL A 74 23.69 -1.80 3.84
CA VAL A 74 23.31 -3.21 3.98
C VAL A 74 22.23 -3.38 5.04
N ALA A 75 22.37 -2.75 6.20
CA ALA A 75 21.39 -2.82 7.28
C ALA A 75 20.01 -2.28 6.84
N ILE A 76 20.00 -1.14 6.14
CA ILE A 76 18.78 -0.55 5.58
C ILE A 76 18.14 -1.51 4.59
N LEU A 77 18.89 -2.06 3.63
CA LEU A 77 18.35 -2.98 2.62
C LEU A 77 17.84 -4.29 3.24
N GLN A 78 18.48 -4.79 4.30
CA GLN A 78 18.02 -5.98 5.00
C GLN A 78 16.72 -5.72 5.78
N LEU A 79 16.60 -4.59 6.44
CA LEU A 79 15.32 -4.21 7.06
C LEU A 79 14.22 -4.09 6.02
N LEU A 80 14.46 -3.35 4.93
CA LEU A 80 13.46 -3.18 3.87
C LEU A 80 13.08 -4.52 3.24
N ALA A 81 14.05 -5.41 2.96
CA ALA A 81 13.74 -6.76 2.48
C ALA A 81 12.90 -7.60 3.48
N ALA A 82 13.06 -7.35 4.80
CA ALA A 82 12.20 -7.99 5.80
C ALA A 82 10.80 -7.39 5.81
N ALA A 83 10.68 -6.06 5.70
CA ALA A 83 9.40 -5.35 5.61
C ALA A 83 8.59 -5.82 4.40
N GLU A 84 9.21 -5.83 3.22
CA GLU A 84 8.55 -6.32 1.99
C GLU A 84 8.12 -7.80 2.06
N LEU A 85 8.89 -8.65 2.73
CA LEU A 85 8.47 -10.04 2.95
C LEU A 85 7.26 -10.14 3.88
N ILE A 86 7.13 -9.24 4.85
CA ILE A 86 5.99 -9.14 5.77
C ILE A 86 4.78 -8.56 5.01
N GLU A 87 4.98 -7.51 4.22
CA GLU A 87 3.93 -6.91 3.40
C GLU A 87 3.44 -7.87 2.32
N ALA A 88 4.33 -8.57 1.64
CA ALA A 88 3.97 -9.62 0.68
C ALA A 88 3.11 -10.74 1.33
N ASP A 89 3.36 -11.12 2.59
CA ASP A 89 2.55 -12.11 3.30
C ASP A 89 1.14 -11.59 3.61
N LEU A 90 1.02 -10.36 4.12
CA LEU A 90 -0.29 -9.79 4.43
C LEU A 90 -1.12 -9.51 3.16
N TRP A 91 -0.50 -8.93 2.11
CA TRP A 91 -1.18 -8.66 0.85
C TRP A 91 -1.60 -9.94 0.13
N GLN A 92 -0.80 -11.02 0.24
CA GLN A 92 -1.18 -12.34 -0.28
C GLN A 92 -2.46 -12.86 0.40
N GLN A 93 -2.64 -12.67 1.71
CA GLN A 93 -3.85 -13.07 2.41
C GLN A 93 -5.08 -12.26 1.94
N TYR A 94 -4.92 -10.96 1.72
CA TYR A 94 -5.98 -10.12 1.16
C TYR A 94 -6.33 -10.52 -0.29
N LYS A 95 -5.32 -10.77 -1.13
CA LYS A 95 -5.51 -11.18 -2.53
C LYS A 95 -6.24 -12.53 -2.65
N GLU A 96 -5.93 -13.48 -1.78
CA GLU A 96 -6.59 -14.79 -1.77
C GLU A 96 -8.10 -14.68 -1.49
N LEU A 97 -8.53 -13.71 -0.70
CA LEU A 97 -9.91 -13.53 -0.25
C LEU A 97 -10.69 -12.44 -1.00
N GLY A 98 -10.01 -11.41 -1.46
CA GLY A 98 -10.64 -10.23 -2.05
C GLY A 98 -9.99 -9.72 -3.34
N GLY A 99 -9.01 -10.44 -3.92
CA GLY A 99 -8.40 -10.08 -5.20
C GLY A 99 -9.24 -10.49 -6.41
N VAL A 100 -8.80 -10.14 -7.62
CA VAL A 100 -9.55 -10.39 -8.88
C VAL A 100 -9.78 -11.86 -9.16
N ASP A 101 -8.89 -12.73 -8.72
CA ASP A 101 -8.97 -14.18 -8.92
C ASP A 101 -9.68 -14.90 -7.76
N SER A 102 -10.09 -14.19 -6.68
CA SER A 102 -10.84 -14.78 -5.57
C SER A 102 -12.29 -15.07 -5.99
N PRO A 103 -12.93 -16.10 -5.44
CA PRO A 103 -14.35 -16.33 -5.65
C PRO A 103 -15.20 -15.14 -5.20
N GLU A 104 -16.31 -14.91 -5.89
CA GLU A 104 -17.32 -13.93 -5.48
C GLU A 104 -17.82 -14.27 -4.06
N SER A 105 -17.86 -13.25 -3.20
CA SER A 105 -18.28 -13.40 -1.80
C SER A 105 -18.78 -12.07 -1.25
N GLY A 106 -19.51 -12.10 -0.15
CA GLY A 106 -19.91 -10.88 0.54
C GLY A 106 -18.74 -10.04 1.04
N TYR A 107 -17.61 -10.68 1.43
CA TYR A 107 -16.39 -9.96 1.79
C TYR A 107 -15.83 -9.16 0.61
N ARG A 108 -15.74 -9.79 -0.58
CA ARG A 108 -15.31 -9.10 -1.79
C ARG A 108 -16.27 -7.98 -2.17
N ALA A 109 -17.58 -8.22 -2.12
CA ALA A 109 -18.60 -7.19 -2.34
C ALA A 109 -18.50 -6.06 -1.31
N GLY A 110 -18.15 -6.36 -0.05
CA GLY A 110 -17.88 -5.36 0.98
C GLY A 110 -16.66 -4.49 0.66
N LEU A 111 -15.61 -5.06 0.10
CA LEU A 111 -14.45 -4.31 -0.41
C LEU A 111 -14.83 -3.41 -1.59
N GLU A 112 -15.64 -3.91 -2.52
CA GLU A 112 -16.13 -3.16 -3.70
C GLU A 112 -17.04 -1.97 -3.32
N ILE A 113 -17.60 -1.93 -2.10
CA ILE A 113 -18.26 -0.72 -1.55
C ILE A 113 -17.25 0.43 -1.38
N LEU A 114 -16.01 0.12 -1.03
CA LEU A 114 -14.96 1.13 -0.91
C LEU A 114 -14.52 1.66 -2.28
N ASP A 115 -14.43 0.79 -3.26
CA ASP A 115 -14.19 1.11 -4.68
C ASP A 115 -14.45 -0.13 -5.53
N GLU A 116 -15.17 0.00 -6.63
CA GLU A 116 -15.49 -1.10 -7.54
C GLU A 116 -14.23 -1.82 -8.09
N ASP A 117 -13.11 -1.11 -8.20
CA ASP A 117 -11.83 -1.64 -8.66
C ASP A 117 -10.96 -2.19 -7.49
N GLN A 118 -11.46 -2.24 -6.26
CA GLN A 118 -10.72 -2.69 -5.08
C GLN A 118 -10.04 -4.06 -5.26
N PRO A 119 -10.69 -5.09 -5.83
CA PRO A 119 -10.05 -6.38 -6.09
C PRO A 119 -8.82 -6.28 -7.00
N GLN A 120 -8.86 -5.35 -7.98
CA GLN A 120 -7.73 -5.12 -8.88
C GLN A 120 -6.57 -4.44 -8.13
N TYR A 121 -6.85 -3.41 -7.33
CA TYR A 121 -5.81 -2.73 -6.55
C TYR A 121 -5.14 -3.67 -5.55
N ILE A 122 -5.90 -4.51 -4.84
CA ILE A 122 -5.35 -5.54 -3.94
C ILE A 122 -4.43 -6.50 -4.70
N SER A 123 -4.82 -6.92 -5.90
CA SER A 123 -4.03 -7.84 -6.71
C SER A 123 -2.75 -7.20 -7.24
N ASP A 124 -2.82 -5.95 -7.70
CA ASP A 124 -1.68 -5.20 -8.21
C ASP A 124 -0.69 -4.87 -7.08
N ASN A 125 -1.18 -4.41 -5.93
CA ASN A 125 -0.36 -4.15 -4.74
C ASN A 125 0.38 -5.41 -4.30
N THR A 126 -0.32 -6.54 -4.23
CA THR A 126 0.32 -7.83 -3.89
C THR A 126 1.45 -8.18 -4.86
N ASP A 127 1.25 -7.97 -6.16
CA ASP A 127 2.27 -8.27 -7.17
C ASP A 127 3.47 -7.32 -7.05
N ASP A 128 3.24 -6.05 -6.68
CA ASP A 128 4.29 -5.07 -6.42
C ASP A 128 5.13 -5.48 -5.19
N GLU A 129 4.52 -5.80 -4.03
CA GLU A 129 5.25 -6.20 -2.82
C GLU A 129 6.07 -7.49 -3.00
N LEU A 130 5.50 -8.48 -3.71
CA LEU A 130 6.25 -9.68 -4.08
C LEU A 130 7.48 -9.35 -4.93
N SER A 131 7.37 -8.36 -5.83
CA SER A 131 8.47 -7.94 -6.68
C SER A 131 9.52 -7.13 -5.91
N HIS A 132 9.10 -6.26 -4.99
CA HIS A 132 9.98 -5.49 -4.09
C HIS A 132 10.83 -6.44 -3.24
N ALA A 133 10.21 -7.38 -2.53
CA ALA A 133 10.89 -8.39 -1.72
C ALA A 133 11.92 -9.20 -2.53
N ALA A 134 11.52 -9.65 -3.73
CA ALA A 134 12.38 -10.41 -4.61
C ALA A 134 13.58 -9.57 -5.11
N PHE A 135 13.33 -8.32 -5.49
CA PHE A 135 14.35 -7.40 -5.98
C PHE A 135 15.39 -7.07 -4.90
N LEU A 136 14.96 -6.67 -3.71
CA LEU A 136 15.87 -6.30 -2.62
C LEU A 136 16.76 -7.47 -2.23
N ASN A 137 16.22 -8.67 -2.10
CA ASN A 137 16.99 -9.87 -1.83
C ASN A 137 17.96 -10.25 -2.97
N ALA A 138 17.54 -10.08 -4.22
CA ALA A 138 18.42 -10.31 -5.37
C ALA A 138 19.55 -9.28 -5.42
N TYR A 139 19.26 -8.03 -5.09
CA TYR A 139 20.25 -6.96 -5.03
C TYR A 139 21.29 -7.23 -3.94
N LEU A 140 20.89 -7.53 -2.69
CA LEU A 140 21.77 -7.93 -1.60
C LEU A 140 22.71 -9.06 -2.05
N ARG A 141 22.15 -10.13 -2.62
CA ARG A 141 22.93 -11.26 -3.14
C ARG A 141 23.93 -10.83 -4.21
N SER A 142 23.55 -9.93 -5.13
CA SER A 142 24.43 -9.43 -6.20
C SER A 142 25.66 -8.69 -5.67
N LYS A 143 25.52 -8.07 -4.50
CA LYS A 143 26.60 -7.37 -3.78
C LYS A 143 27.41 -8.29 -2.85
N GLY A 144 27.02 -9.57 -2.73
CA GLY A 144 27.66 -10.54 -1.85
C GLY A 144 27.21 -10.42 -0.39
N GLU A 145 26.09 -9.73 -0.16
CA GLU A 145 25.55 -9.52 1.18
C GLU A 145 24.46 -10.57 1.53
N PRO A 146 24.23 -10.87 2.81
CA PRO A 146 23.24 -11.84 3.25
C PRO A 146 21.82 -11.40 2.86
N GLN A 147 21.07 -12.34 2.29
CA GLN A 147 19.65 -12.18 2.03
C GLN A 147 18.83 -12.37 3.31
N VAL A 148 17.64 -11.78 3.34
CA VAL A 148 16.65 -11.99 4.40
C VAL A 148 15.73 -13.15 4.02
N ASN A 149 15.49 -14.04 4.98
CA ASN A 149 14.57 -15.17 4.84
C ASN A 149 13.75 -15.34 6.12
N LEU A 150 12.45 -15.14 6.02
CA LEU A 150 11.51 -15.26 7.15
C LEU A 150 10.70 -16.56 7.13
N ARG A 151 10.93 -17.48 6.19
CA ARG A 151 10.13 -18.71 6.03
C ARG A 151 10.02 -19.56 7.28
N GLN A 152 11.07 -19.60 8.10
CA GLN A 152 11.06 -20.34 9.37
C GLN A 152 10.03 -19.81 10.37
N PHE A 153 9.54 -18.60 10.19
CA PHE A 153 8.54 -17.93 11.02
C PHE A 153 7.15 -17.91 10.39
N ALA A 154 6.98 -18.42 9.19
CA ALA A 154 5.68 -18.54 8.54
C ALA A 154 4.88 -19.70 9.15
N ASN A 155 4.46 -19.55 10.40
CA ASN A 155 3.80 -20.61 11.19
C ASN A 155 2.43 -20.15 11.76
N LEU A 156 2.02 -18.90 11.54
CA LEU A 156 0.71 -18.45 11.98
C LEU A 156 -0.38 -19.13 11.13
N PRO A 157 -1.54 -19.45 11.70
CA PRO A 157 -2.61 -20.11 10.96
C PRO A 157 -3.23 -19.14 9.94
N PRO A 158 -3.45 -19.57 8.68
CA PRO A 158 -4.17 -18.80 7.68
C PRO A 158 -5.67 -18.65 8.03
N SER A 159 -6.42 -17.96 7.21
CA SER A 159 -7.88 -18.06 7.18
C SER A 159 -8.29 -19.53 6.93
N GLN A 160 -9.37 -19.96 7.58
CA GLN A 160 -9.94 -21.30 7.40
C GLN A 160 -11.06 -21.33 6.34
N VAL A 161 -11.10 -20.31 5.49
CA VAL A 161 -11.96 -20.32 4.31
C VAL A 161 -11.53 -21.45 3.37
N SER A 162 -12.48 -22.20 2.86
CA SER A 162 -12.24 -23.50 2.21
C SER A 162 -11.35 -23.44 0.96
N PHE A 163 -11.34 -22.33 0.23
CA PHE A 163 -10.49 -22.15 -0.95
C PHE A 163 -9.13 -21.48 -0.66
N VAL A 164 -8.87 -21.05 0.57
CA VAL A 164 -7.60 -20.43 0.97
C VAL A 164 -6.52 -21.51 1.15
N PRO A 165 -5.32 -21.31 0.59
CA PRO A 165 -4.20 -22.23 0.83
C PRO A 165 -3.85 -22.32 2.31
N GLN A 166 -3.85 -23.54 2.84
CA GLN A 166 -3.55 -23.82 4.25
C GLN A 166 -2.03 -23.81 4.51
N THR A 167 -1.37 -22.74 4.10
CA THR A 167 0.07 -22.49 4.34
C THR A 167 0.25 -21.55 5.52
N GLY A 168 1.32 -21.73 6.29
CA GLY A 168 1.63 -20.86 7.42
C GLY A 168 1.90 -19.41 6.97
N ARG A 169 1.59 -18.47 7.85
CA ARG A 169 1.68 -17.01 7.60
C ARG A 169 2.69 -16.34 8.52
N LEU A 170 3.21 -15.19 8.07
CA LEU A 170 4.05 -14.32 8.90
C LEU A 170 3.20 -13.36 9.74
N THR A 171 2.02 -12.98 9.24
CA THR A 171 1.17 -11.94 9.80
C THR A 171 -0.18 -12.46 10.27
N ASN A 172 -0.73 -11.78 11.28
CA ASN A 172 -2.06 -12.07 11.82
C ASN A 172 -3.02 -10.94 11.42
N LEU A 173 -3.97 -11.24 10.54
CA LEU A 173 -4.99 -10.30 10.09
C LEU A 173 -6.36 -10.51 10.77
N LYS A 174 -6.43 -11.41 11.76
CA LYS A 174 -7.69 -11.82 12.41
C LYS A 174 -7.90 -11.18 13.78
N GLN A 175 -6.90 -10.48 14.30
CA GLN A 175 -6.92 -9.91 15.65
C GLN A 175 -6.07 -8.63 15.70
N LEU A 176 -6.52 -7.61 14.98
CA LEU A 176 -5.82 -6.33 14.85
C LEU A 176 -6.46 -5.24 15.69
N THR A 177 -5.64 -4.32 16.12
CA THR A 177 -6.01 -2.95 16.47
C THR A 177 -5.51 -2.06 15.34
N VAL A 178 -6.35 -1.18 14.76
CA VAL A 178 -5.97 -0.38 13.61
C VAL A 178 -5.98 1.11 13.96
N ASP A 179 -4.80 1.73 13.96
CA ASP A 179 -4.67 3.18 14.06
C ASP A 179 -5.16 3.82 12.75
N THR A 180 -6.19 4.63 12.85
CA THR A 180 -6.80 5.36 11.72
C THR A 180 -6.50 6.86 11.75
N SER A 181 -5.55 7.29 12.58
CA SER A 181 -5.16 8.71 12.71
C SER A 181 -4.48 9.26 11.45
N TRP A 182 -3.91 8.38 10.62
CA TRP A 182 -3.36 8.74 9.33
C TRP A 182 -4.42 9.38 8.41
N TRP A 183 -5.67 8.93 8.47
CA TRP A 183 -6.77 9.53 7.71
C TRP A 183 -6.93 11.01 8.03
N THR A 184 -7.01 11.35 9.31
CA THR A 184 -7.18 12.72 9.79
C THR A 184 -5.94 13.56 9.54
N ARG A 185 -4.76 12.99 9.73
CA ARG A 185 -3.47 13.64 9.52
C ARG A 185 -3.32 14.17 8.10
N TYR A 186 -3.49 13.33 7.11
CA TYR A 186 -3.25 13.71 5.71
C TYR A 186 -4.36 14.56 5.09
N ARG A 187 -5.43 14.80 5.84
CA ARG A 187 -6.50 15.74 5.46
C ARG A 187 -6.47 17.03 6.24
N SER A 188 -5.64 17.13 7.23
CA SER A 188 -5.51 18.34 8.04
C SER A 188 -4.77 19.43 7.28
N THR A 189 -5.33 20.63 7.26
CA THR A 189 -4.66 21.83 6.71
C THR A 189 -3.56 22.37 7.62
N THR A 190 -3.49 21.87 8.84
CA THR A 190 -2.50 22.26 9.86
C THR A 190 -1.57 21.11 10.21
N ASN A 191 -1.52 20.08 9.38
CA ASN A 191 -0.67 18.94 9.64
C ASN A 191 0.81 19.34 9.64
N PRO A 192 1.42 19.39 10.80
CA PRO A 192 2.79 19.86 10.88
C PRO A 192 3.75 18.80 10.39
N ASP A 193 3.74 17.62 10.95
CA ASP A 193 4.71 16.58 10.70
C ASP A 193 4.26 15.23 11.26
N PHE A 194 5.00 14.20 10.92
CA PHE A 194 4.99 12.96 11.69
C PHE A 194 5.31 13.27 13.16
N GLY A 195 4.67 12.56 14.06
CA GLY A 195 4.78 12.78 15.50
C GLY A 195 3.76 13.74 16.09
N ALA A 196 3.06 14.53 15.28
CA ALA A 196 1.87 15.21 15.74
C ALA A 196 0.74 14.21 16.00
N THR A 197 0.02 14.38 17.11
CA THR A 197 -1.11 13.53 17.47
C THR A 197 -2.36 13.98 16.72
N PHE A 198 -3.00 13.07 16.05
CA PHE A 198 -4.27 13.27 15.35
C PHE A 198 -5.32 12.29 15.90
N PRO A 199 -6.60 12.68 15.94
CA PRO A 199 -7.65 11.75 16.34
C PRO A 199 -7.82 10.65 15.30
N ASN A 200 -8.16 9.46 15.75
CA ASN A 200 -8.59 8.37 14.88
C ASN A 200 -9.86 8.75 14.11
N ALA A 201 -9.89 8.48 12.81
CA ALA A 201 -11.09 8.64 11.99
C ALA A 201 -12.18 7.62 12.39
N VAL A 202 -11.78 6.41 12.77
CA VAL A 202 -12.64 5.35 13.30
C VAL A 202 -12.10 4.91 14.66
N PRO A 203 -12.44 5.62 15.75
CA PRO A 203 -11.85 5.38 17.08
C PRO A 203 -12.03 3.95 17.61
N SER A 204 -13.11 3.29 17.19
CA SER A 204 -13.39 1.91 17.63
C SER A 204 -12.42 0.88 17.06
N LEU A 205 -11.77 1.15 15.94
CA LEU A 205 -10.74 0.26 15.36
C LEU A 205 -9.44 0.26 16.18
N ASP A 206 -9.20 1.32 16.94
CA ASP A 206 -8.03 1.45 17.82
C ASP A 206 -8.29 0.81 19.21
N ILE A 207 -9.46 0.21 19.41
CA ILE A 207 -9.88 -0.38 20.69
C ILE A 207 -10.45 -1.79 20.44
N GLY A 208 -9.88 -2.78 21.11
CA GLY A 208 -10.32 -4.16 20.96
C GLY A 208 -9.53 -4.90 19.88
N LEU A 209 -10.08 -6.01 19.43
CA LEU A 209 -9.46 -6.87 18.42
C LEU A 209 -10.42 -7.08 17.26
N HIS A 210 -10.01 -6.67 16.08
CA HIS A 210 -10.83 -6.73 14.89
C HIS A 210 -10.21 -7.67 13.85
N THR A 211 -11.05 -8.34 13.08
CA THR A 211 -10.57 -9.10 11.94
C THR A 211 -10.67 -8.25 10.67
N ALA A 212 -9.61 -8.28 9.86
CA ALA A 212 -9.56 -7.63 8.55
C ALA A 212 -9.76 -8.63 7.39
N ILE A 213 -9.89 -9.92 7.71
CA ILE A 213 -10.16 -10.99 6.74
C ILE A 213 -11.20 -11.96 7.31
N PRO A 214 -12.04 -12.61 6.49
CA PRO A 214 -12.88 -13.71 6.90
C PRO A 214 -12.05 -14.81 7.57
N ARG A 215 -12.49 -15.26 8.75
CA ARG A 215 -11.80 -16.32 9.50
C ARG A 215 -12.13 -17.71 8.99
N ASN A 216 -13.32 -17.88 8.40
CA ASN A 216 -13.86 -19.13 7.86
C ASN A 216 -14.97 -18.85 6.83
N ASP A 217 -15.57 -19.89 6.26
CA ASP A 217 -16.62 -19.78 5.25
C ASP A 217 -17.88 -19.06 5.72
N ASP A 218 -18.21 -19.11 7.02
CA ASP A 218 -19.38 -18.41 7.57
C ASP A 218 -19.25 -16.88 7.49
N GLU A 219 -18.03 -16.37 7.44
CA GLU A 219 -17.71 -14.94 7.35
C GLU A 219 -17.49 -14.45 5.91
N LEU A 220 -17.59 -15.31 4.90
CA LEU A 220 -17.54 -14.88 3.50
C LEU A 220 -18.77 -14.06 3.11
N GLY A 221 -19.93 -14.45 3.61
CA GLY A 221 -21.21 -13.78 3.33
C GLY A 221 -21.73 -13.96 1.90
N ASP A 222 -22.93 -13.44 1.68
CA ASP A 222 -23.60 -13.43 0.39
C ASP A 222 -23.09 -12.25 -0.47
N PRO A 223 -22.60 -12.49 -1.70
CA PRO A 223 -22.12 -11.43 -2.58
C PRO A 223 -23.21 -10.42 -2.97
N ASP A 224 -24.47 -10.87 -3.12
CA ASP A 224 -25.57 -10.00 -3.50
C ASP A 224 -26.10 -9.14 -2.33
N ASN A 225 -25.82 -9.56 -1.07
CA ASN A 225 -26.30 -8.88 0.11
C ASN A 225 -25.37 -9.10 1.33
N PRO A 226 -24.16 -8.52 1.33
CA PRO A 226 -23.23 -8.67 2.44
C PRO A 226 -23.80 -8.10 3.74
N SER A 227 -23.76 -8.90 4.82
CA SER A 227 -24.20 -8.47 6.15
C SER A 227 -23.32 -7.34 6.69
N ASP A 228 -23.81 -6.63 7.70
CA ASP A 228 -23.02 -5.58 8.36
C ASP A 228 -21.76 -6.14 9.00
N HIS A 229 -21.79 -7.38 9.51
CA HIS A 229 -20.60 -8.06 10.00
C HIS A 229 -19.52 -8.25 8.91
N VAL A 230 -19.92 -8.74 7.74
CA VAL A 230 -19.00 -8.95 6.61
C VAL A 230 -18.47 -7.62 6.07
N LYS A 231 -19.32 -6.59 5.99
CA LYS A 231 -18.90 -5.23 5.64
C LYS A 231 -17.91 -4.67 6.67
N ALA A 232 -18.14 -4.91 7.96
CA ALA A 232 -17.23 -4.48 9.01
C ALA A 232 -15.83 -5.09 8.85
N ILE A 233 -15.75 -6.38 8.49
CA ILE A 233 -14.48 -7.04 8.16
C ILE A 233 -13.81 -6.37 6.95
N ALA A 234 -14.55 -6.15 5.87
CA ALA A 234 -14.04 -5.53 4.65
C ALA A 234 -13.58 -4.08 4.88
N PHE A 235 -14.33 -3.29 5.64
CA PHE A 235 -13.96 -1.92 5.96
C PHE A 235 -12.76 -1.85 6.90
N THR A 236 -12.65 -2.79 7.85
CA THR A 236 -11.44 -2.93 8.68
C THR A 236 -10.21 -3.18 7.81
N ALA A 237 -10.33 -4.04 6.77
CA ALA A 237 -9.27 -4.26 5.79
C ALA A 237 -8.91 -2.95 5.07
N GLY A 238 -9.89 -2.20 4.57
CA GLY A 238 -9.65 -0.94 3.88
C GLY A 238 -8.89 0.09 4.72
N PHE A 239 -9.20 0.20 6.01
CA PHE A 239 -8.44 1.06 6.92
C PHE A 239 -7.05 0.49 7.26
N HIS A 240 -6.91 -0.82 7.35
CA HIS A 240 -5.62 -1.46 7.56
C HIS A 240 -4.69 -1.31 6.34
N PHE A 241 -5.21 -1.33 5.10
CA PHE A 241 -4.43 -1.05 3.90
C PHE A 241 -3.72 0.30 4.00
N GLY A 242 -4.47 1.37 4.28
CA GLY A 242 -3.89 2.70 4.42
C GLY A 242 -2.91 2.82 5.60
N TYR A 243 -3.13 2.08 6.67
CA TYR A 243 -2.22 2.03 7.81
C TYR A 243 -0.86 1.42 7.44
N ILE A 244 -0.85 0.27 6.77
CA ILE A 244 0.37 -0.42 6.35
C ILE A 244 1.15 0.44 5.35
N GLU A 245 0.50 0.90 4.30
CA GLU A 245 1.15 1.67 3.23
C GLU A 245 1.67 3.03 3.71
N GLN A 246 1.02 3.64 4.69
CA GLN A 246 1.55 4.84 5.33
C GLN A 246 2.88 4.53 6.06
N GLY A 247 2.97 3.35 6.65
CA GLY A 247 4.21 2.86 7.27
C GLY A 247 5.33 2.68 6.25
N GLY A 248 5.08 1.97 5.15
CA GLY A 248 6.04 1.74 4.05
C GLY A 248 6.53 3.06 3.45
N MET A 249 5.60 3.91 3.03
CA MET A 249 5.90 5.24 2.49
C MET A 249 6.82 6.06 3.40
N SER A 250 6.53 6.11 4.70
CA SER A 250 7.31 6.86 5.67
C SER A 250 8.68 6.26 5.93
N LEU A 251 8.76 4.93 5.98
CA LEU A 251 9.98 4.20 6.23
C LEU A 251 11.01 4.41 5.11
N TYR A 252 10.61 4.26 3.85
CA TYR A 252 11.47 4.51 2.70
C TYR A 252 12.00 5.94 2.67
N ALA A 253 11.13 6.93 2.88
CA ALA A 253 11.52 8.34 2.91
C ALA A 253 12.51 8.65 4.03
N THR A 254 12.32 8.07 5.22
CA THR A 254 13.21 8.26 6.38
C THR A 254 14.57 7.63 6.14
N LEU A 255 14.60 6.39 5.68
CA LEU A 255 15.84 5.65 5.47
C LEU A 255 16.65 6.19 4.27
N ALA A 256 15.99 6.75 3.24
CA ALA A 256 16.66 7.37 2.10
C ALA A 256 17.63 8.48 2.51
N GLN A 257 17.40 9.16 3.64
CA GLN A 257 18.28 10.20 4.14
C GLN A 257 19.59 9.65 4.73
N LYS A 258 19.61 8.38 5.11
CA LYS A 258 20.72 7.72 5.81
C LYS A 258 21.66 6.94 4.87
N VAL A 259 21.23 6.67 3.63
CA VAL A 259 22.02 5.87 2.68
C VAL A 259 23.22 6.64 2.14
N THR A 260 24.32 5.94 1.99
CA THR A 260 25.58 6.46 1.46
C THR A 260 25.69 6.24 -0.06
N SER A 261 25.34 5.06 -0.53
CA SER A 261 25.40 4.70 -1.96
C SER A 261 24.31 5.38 -2.78
N LEU A 262 24.70 6.06 -3.86
CA LEU A 262 23.73 6.61 -4.82
C LEU A 262 22.85 5.52 -5.46
N GLU A 263 23.38 4.32 -5.65
CA GLU A 263 22.64 3.18 -6.20
C GLU A 263 21.53 2.74 -5.23
N VAL A 264 21.86 2.64 -3.92
CA VAL A 264 20.89 2.34 -2.86
C VAL A 264 19.85 3.47 -2.73
N LEU A 265 20.29 4.73 -2.76
CA LEU A 265 19.34 5.87 -2.76
C LEU A 265 18.33 5.77 -3.90
N ARG A 266 18.77 5.42 -5.11
CA ARG A 266 17.87 5.25 -6.25
C ARG A 266 16.89 4.10 -6.06
N ILE A 267 17.32 3.01 -5.42
CA ILE A 267 16.43 1.90 -5.07
C ILE A 267 15.33 2.38 -4.12
N LEU A 268 15.71 3.03 -3.02
CA LEU A 268 14.76 3.51 -2.02
C LEU A 268 13.78 4.54 -2.59
N LEU A 269 14.25 5.46 -3.43
CA LEU A 269 13.38 6.44 -4.08
C LEU A 269 12.43 5.79 -5.12
N SER A 270 12.86 4.69 -5.74
CA SER A 270 12.03 4.01 -6.74
C SER A 270 10.93 3.17 -6.10
N ILE A 271 11.27 2.33 -5.10
CA ILE A 271 10.28 1.55 -4.37
C ILE A 271 9.41 2.47 -3.50
N GLY A 272 10.01 3.40 -2.75
CA GLY A 272 9.26 4.37 -1.95
C GLY A 272 8.30 5.24 -2.77
N GLY A 273 8.56 5.41 -4.08
CA GLY A 273 7.62 6.04 -5.01
C GLY A 273 6.36 5.20 -5.24
N SER A 274 6.46 3.86 -5.33
CA SER A 274 5.27 2.98 -5.40
C SER A 274 4.51 2.92 -4.07
N GLU A 275 5.21 2.89 -2.94
CA GLU A 275 4.59 2.96 -1.60
C GLU A 275 3.71 4.22 -1.43
N ILE A 276 4.17 5.36 -1.95
CA ILE A 276 3.37 6.60 -1.96
C ILE A 276 2.11 6.44 -2.81
N MET A 277 2.19 5.79 -3.95
CA MET A 277 1.03 5.54 -4.82
C MET A 277 0.04 4.56 -4.17
N HIS A 278 0.54 3.50 -3.52
CA HIS A 278 -0.29 2.57 -2.76
C HIS A 278 -1.02 3.31 -1.64
N PHE A 279 -0.29 4.03 -0.80
CA PHE A 279 -0.89 4.82 0.27
C PHE A 279 -1.96 5.80 -0.25
N GLN A 280 -1.69 6.53 -1.35
CA GLN A 280 -2.65 7.46 -1.94
C GLN A 280 -3.93 6.75 -2.35
N THR A 281 -3.82 5.57 -2.95
CA THR A 281 -4.96 4.75 -3.38
C THR A 281 -5.82 4.36 -2.17
N TRP A 282 -5.22 3.75 -1.16
CA TRP A 282 -5.94 3.26 0.01
C TRP A 282 -6.50 4.37 0.89
N GLN A 283 -5.77 5.46 1.02
CA GLN A 283 -6.25 6.64 1.73
C GLN A 283 -7.50 7.23 1.07
N ASP A 284 -7.54 7.29 -0.24
CA ASP A 284 -8.71 7.80 -0.97
C ASP A 284 -9.93 6.90 -0.79
N LYS A 285 -9.75 5.58 -0.79
CA LYS A 285 -10.83 4.60 -0.80
C LYS A 285 -11.44 4.33 0.58
N ALA A 286 -10.65 4.30 1.64
CA ALA A 286 -11.12 3.96 2.99
C ALA A 286 -12.29 4.85 3.46
N GLY A 287 -12.34 6.11 3.03
CA GLY A 287 -13.40 7.06 3.37
C GLY A 287 -14.77 6.73 2.80
N ASN A 288 -14.87 5.81 1.85
CA ASN A 288 -16.12 5.36 1.26
C ASN A 288 -16.86 4.31 2.13
N ALA A 289 -16.24 3.88 3.25
CA ALA A 289 -16.89 2.98 4.20
C ALA A 289 -18.23 3.55 4.65
N THR A 290 -19.31 2.78 4.45
CA THR A 290 -20.64 3.22 4.84
C THR A 290 -20.84 3.12 6.34
N PRO A 291 -21.62 4.01 6.97
CA PRO A 291 -21.88 3.95 8.41
C PRO A 291 -22.54 2.64 8.81
N LEU A 292 -21.94 1.98 9.79
CA LEU A 292 -22.50 0.78 10.43
C LEU A 292 -21.89 0.57 11.82
N THR A 293 -22.57 -0.23 12.63
CA THR A 293 -22.03 -0.74 13.90
C THR A 293 -22.18 -2.25 13.91
N ASP A 294 -21.09 -2.94 14.20
CA ASP A 294 -21.06 -4.40 14.32
C ASP A 294 -20.44 -4.82 15.65
N VAL A 295 -20.88 -5.96 16.16
CA VAL A 295 -20.31 -6.64 17.31
C VAL A 295 -19.79 -7.99 16.85
N ASP A 296 -18.48 -8.17 16.90
CA ASP A 296 -17.84 -9.42 16.52
C ASP A 296 -18.39 -10.60 17.33
N PRO A 297 -18.98 -11.62 16.69
CA PRO A 297 -19.63 -12.73 17.38
C PRO A 297 -18.65 -13.65 18.12
N ILE A 298 -17.34 -13.54 17.86
CA ILE A 298 -16.31 -14.42 18.44
C ILE A 298 -15.70 -13.79 19.69
N ASN A 299 -15.36 -12.49 19.64
CA ASN A 299 -14.63 -11.84 20.73
C ASN A 299 -15.39 -10.68 21.40
N ASN A 300 -16.60 -10.36 20.92
CA ASN A 300 -17.46 -9.27 21.38
C ASN A 300 -16.84 -7.86 21.22
N SER A 301 -15.82 -7.70 20.39
CA SER A 301 -15.32 -6.37 20.03
C SER A 301 -16.37 -5.64 19.21
N THR A 302 -16.58 -4.37 19.50
CA THR A 302 -17.52 -3.53 18.76
C THR A 302 -16.74 -2.59 17.84
N VAL A 303 -17.14 -2.53 16.57
CA VAL A 303 -16.66 -1.53 15.64
C VAL A 303 -17.81 -0.64 15.17
N THR A 304 -17.55 0.66 15.08
CA THR A 304 -18.51 1.63 14.54
C THR A 304 -17.83 2.47 13.48
N PHE A 305 -18.21 2.27 12.23
CA PHE A 305 -17.82 3.13 11.14
C PHE A 305 -18.78 4.32 11.07
N ILE A 306 -18.23 5.51 10.97
CA ILE A 306 -18.99 6.76 10.87
C ILE A 306 -18.99 7.24 9.42
N ASP A 307 -19.93 8.11 9.06
CA ASP A 307 -19.93 8.75 7.76
C ASP A 307 -18.80 9.78 7.66
N LEU A 308 -17.73 9.41 6.97
CA LEU A 308 -16.60 10.30 6.71
C LEU A 308 -16.84 11.22 5.51
N THR A 309 -17.96 11.05 4.79
CA THR A 309 -18.32 11.85 3.61
C THR A 309 -19.07 13.14 3.97
N THR A 310 -19.54 13.29 5.21
CA THR A 310 -20.29 14.46 5.68
C THR A 310 -19.45 15.69 5.99
N GLY A 311 -18.13 15.60 5.86
CA GLY A 311 -17.20 16.68 6.10
C GLY A 311 -17.18 17.72 4.98
N GLN A 312 -16.26 18.69 5.09
CA GLN A 312 -15.93 19.60 3.98
C GLN A 312 -15.38 18.76 2.81
N PRO A 313 -15.69 19.08 1.55
CA PRO A 313 -15.18 18.31 0.41
C PRO A 313 -13.65 18.14 0.41
N GLU A 314 -12.92 19.15 0.88
CA GLU A 314 -11.47 19.09 1.02
C GLU A 314 -11.01 18.07 2.05
N THR A 315 -11.83 17.70 3.02
CA THR A 315 -11.49 16.68 4.02
C THR A 315 -11.56 15.26 3.47
N LEU A 316 -12.22 15.05 2.34
CA LEU A 316 -12.32 13.75 1.66
C LEU A 316 -11.09 13.47 0.80
N GLN A 317 -10.37 14.51 0.39
CA GLN A 317 -9.21 14.35 -0.47
C GLN A 317 -7.95 14.14 0.35
N ALA A 318 -7.13 13.21 -0.12
CA ALA A 318 -5.79 13.04 0.39
C ALA A 318 -4.96 14.27 0.05
N ASN A 319 -4.89 15.20 0.99
CA ASN A 319 -3.98 16.32 0.87
C ASN A 319 -2.58 15.88 1.31
N LEU A 320 -1.75 15.52 0.34
CA LEU A 320 -0.31 15.48 0.56
C LEU A 320 0.28 16.89 0.70
N ILE A 321 -0.59 17.90 0.75
CA ILE A 321 -0.23 19.28 0.96
C ILE A 321 0.05 19.48 2.44
N MET A 322 1.31 19.61 2.76
CA MET A 322 1.74 20.05 4.06
C MET A 322 1.96 21.57 3.98
N PRO A 323 1.05 22.39 4.51
CA PRO A 323 1.11 23.84 4.34
C PRO A 323 2.16 24.51 5.23
N GLU A 324 3.16 23.78 5.65
CA GLU A 324 4.17 24.28 6.54
C GLU A 324 5.41 24.80 5.83
N PRO A 325 6.06 25.84 6.37
CA PRO A 325 7.44 26.12 6.03
C PRO A 325 8.26 24.87 6.29
N CYS A 326 9.13 24.51 5.36
CA CYS A 326 10.05 23.39 5.54
C CYS A 326 11.06 23.70 6.66
N GLU A 327 10.64 23.55 7.92
CA GLU A 327 11.46 23.90 9.09
C GLU A 327 12.80 23.14 9.13
N PHE A 328 12.81 21.92 8.60
CA PHE A 328 14.03 21.11 8.50
C PHE A 328 15.04 21.66 7.48
N ILE A 329 14.61 22.54 6.56
CA ILE A 329 15.47 23.22 5.60
C ILE A 329 15.71 24.65 6.06
N ARG A 330 14.65 25.44 6.11
CA ARG A 330 14.73 26.86 6.51
C ARG A 330 13.33 27.42 6.81
N ARG A 331 13.16 28.03 7.99
CA ARG A 331 11.99 28.84 8.31
C ARG A 331 11.90 30.03 7.34
N GLY A 332 10.74 30.31 6.82
CA GLY A 332 10.50 31.42 5.90
C GLY A 332 10.53 31.04 4.43
N LEU A 333 10.74 29.76 4.09
CA LEU A 333 10.38 29.25 2.77
C LEU A 333 8.85 29.17 2.65
N PRO A 334 8.28 29.39 1.46
CA PRO A 334 6.85 29.22 1.27
C PRO A 334 6.45 27.76 1.51
N ALA A 335 5.25 27.54 2.00
CA ALA A 335 4.65 26.23 2.11
C ALA A 335 4.59 25.54 0.73
N CYS A 336 4.84 24.25 0.70
CA CYS A 336 4.72 23.45 -0.51
C CYS A 336 4.09 22.10 -0.19
N SER A 337 3.54 21.45 -1.22
CA SER A 337 3.04 20.09 -1.13
C SER A 337 4.24 19.13 -1.08
N ILE A 338 4.46 18.50 0.07
CA ILE A 338 5.57 17.58 0.29
C ILE A 338 5.14 16.42 1.18
N ILE A 339 5.82 15.28 1.00
CA ILE A 339 5.90 14.25 2.03
C ILE A 339 7.22 14.45 2.74
N ARG A 340 7.16 14.68 4.05
CA ARG A 340 8.36 14.91 4.83
C ARG A 340 8.89 13.60 5.41
N PRO A 341 10.16 13.33 5.20
CA PRO A 341 10.82 12.31 6.00
C PRO A 341 10.80 12.75 7.46
N THR A 342 10.57 11.83 8.36
CA THR A 342 10.63 12.11 9.79
C THR A 342 12.05 12.43 10.22
N GLY A 343 12.19 13.35 11.15
CA GLY A 343 13.45 13.62 11.81
C GLY A 343 13.83 12.48 12.77
N PRO A 344 15.11 12.45 13.22
CA PRO A 344 15.56 11.49 14.20
C PRO A 344 14.67 11.47 15.45
N GLY A 345 14.20 10.27 15.83
CA GLY A 345 13.38 10.06 17.04
C GLY A 345 11.89 10.34 16.90
N GLN A 346 11.37 10.61 15.69
CA GLN A 346 9.92 10.82 15.47
C GLN A 346 9.23 9.60 14.86
N LEU A 347 9.68 9.12 13.70
CA LEU A 347 9.28 7.82 13.16
C LEU A 347 10.53 7.19 12.55
N ASP A 348 11.25 6.43 13.34
CA ASP A 348 12.35 5.59 12.89
C ASP A 348 11.86 4.18 12.55
N ALA A 349 12.72 3.36 12.04
CA ALA A 349 12.41 1.97 11.72
C ALA A 349 11.95 1.17 12.94
N THR A 350 12.56 1.43 14.09
CA THR A 350 12.16 0.82 15.37
C THR A 350 10.75 1.25 15.76
N GLY A 351 10.38 2.50 15.55
CA GLY A 351 9.02 3.00 15.78
C GLY A 351 7.98 2.31 14.91
N VAL A 352 8.25 2.11 13.62
CA VAL A 352 7.37 1.38 12.70
C VAL A 352 7.16 -0.08 13.15
N ILE A 353 8.24 -0.78 13.48
CA ILE A 353 8.13 -2.17 13.95
C ILE A 353 7.37 -2.26 15.27
N ASN A 354 7.61 -1.34 16.21
CA ASN A 354 6.87 -1.30 17.46
C ASN A 354 5.37 -1.02 17.26
N SER A 355 5.01 -0.19 16.29
CA SER A 355 3.61 0.05 15.91
C SER A 355 2.96 -1.23 15.42
N PHE A 356 3.55 -1.96 14.48
CA PHE A 356 3.04 -3.24 13.99
C PHE A 356 2.92 -4.32 15.08
N ILE A 357 3.83 -4.31 16.07
CA ILE A 357 3.73 -5.19 17.24
C ILE A 357 2.54 -4.80 18.10
N ALA A 358 2.36 -3.51 18.37
CA ALA A 358 1.26 -2.99 19.20
C ALA A 358 -0.10 -3.27 18.56
N ASP A 359 -0.22 -3.13 17.25
CA ASP A 359 -1.46 -3.37 16.51
C ASP A 359 -1.81 -4.87 16.36
N GLY A 360 -0.91 -5.74 16.77
CA GLY A 360 -1.15 -7.17 16.79
C GLY A 360 -0.83 -7.90 15.48
N LEU A 361 -0.20 -7.23 14.49
CA LEU A 361 0.17 -7.84 13.20
C LEU A 361 1.01 -9.11 13.38
N PHE A 362 1.82 -9.16 14.42
CA PHE A 362 2.69 -10.30 14.75
C PHE A 362 2.20 -11.14 15.94
N ARG A 363 0.92 -11.02 16.29
CA ARG A 363 0.33 -11.80 17.38
C ARG A 363 0.42 -13.30 17.10
N GLY A 364 1.06 -14.02 18.03
CA GLY A 364 1.32 -15.46 17.91
C GLY A 364 2.70 -15.80 17.35
N GLN A 365 3.48 -14.83 16.87
CA GLN A 365 4.87 -15.05 16.48
C GLN A 365 5.76 -15.34 17.69
N PRO A 366 6.79 -16.21 17.55
CA PRO A 366 7.71 -16.50 18.64
C PRO A 366 8.61 -15.28 18.95
N PRO A 367 9.13 -15.17 20.19
CA PRO A 367 10.02 -14.08 20.57
C PRO A 367 11.25 -13.90 19.66
N GLN A 368 11.74 -14.98 19.06
CA GLN A 368 12.86 -14.95 18.11
C GLN A 368 12.54 -14.16 16.84
N PHE A 369 11.30 -14.20 16.35
CA PHE A 369 10.87 -13.38 15.24
C PHE A 369 10.90 -11.90 15.61
N LEU A 370 10.28 -11.54 16.74
CA LEU A 370 10.25 -10.16 17.22
C LEU A 370 11.65 -9.62 17.47
N GLN A 371 12.54 -10.42 18.04
CA GLN A 371 13.93 -10.05 18.25
C GLN A 371 14.66 -9.79 16.91
N LEU A 372 14.42 -10.65 15.90
CA LEU A 372 15.03 -10.49 14.58
C LEU A 372 14.62 -9.16 13.94
N ILE A 373 13.30 -8.91 13.80
CA ILE A 373 12.81 -7.70 13.14
C ILE A 373 13.20 -6.42 13.89
N THR A 374 13.17 -6.43 15.23
CA THR A 374 13.63 -5.30 16.05
C THR A 374 15.15 -5.07 15.90
N SER A 375 15.94 -6.14 15.79
CA SER A 375 17.37 -6.01 15.56
C SER A 375 17.67 -5.42 14.18
N LEU A 376 16.95 -5.82 13.14
CA LEU A 376 17.07 -5.25 11.79
C LEU A 376 16.70 -3.76 11.79
N ALA A 377 15.61 -3.40 12.46
CA ALA A 377 15.19 -2.01 12.60
C ALA A 377 16.24 -1.16 13.32
N SER A 378 16.74 -1.62 14.45
CA SER A 378 17.76 -0.92 15.21
C SER A 378 19.07 -0.74 14.42
N ALA A 379 19.46 -1.75 13.63
CA ALA A 379 20.65 -1.65 12.78
C ALA A 379 20.46 -0.62 11.64
N ALA A 380 19.27 -0.56 11.03
CA ALA A 380 18.93 0.44 10.02
C ALA A 380 18.87 1.86 10.62
N ASP A 381 18.33 2.00 11.82
CA ASP A 381 18.27 3.29 12.52
C ASP A 381 19.67 3.81 12.90
N ALA A 382 20.61 2.90 13.21
CA ALA A 382 21.99 3.25 13.48
C ALA A 382 22.80 3.61 12.22
N ALA A 383 22.26 3.42 11.02
CA ALA A 383 22.94 3.79 9.78
C ALA A 383 23.09 5.32 9.69
N GLU A 384 24.29 5.75 9.27
CA GLU A 384 24.62 7.15 9.02
C GLU A 384 25.14 7.31 7.59
N ARG A 385 24.74 8.40 6.96
CA ARG A 385 25.24 8.74 5.64
C ARG A 385 26.69 9.18 5.73
N GLU A 386 27.59 8.45 5.10
CA GLU A 386 28.97 8.88 4.94
C GLU A 386 29.06 9.90 3.80
N VAL A 387 29.34 11.15 4.13
CA VAL A 387 29.65 12.19 3.15
C VAL A 387 31.15 12.09 2.92
N GLY A 388 31.55 11.67 1.71
CA GLY A 388 32.98 11.71 1.36
C GLY A 388 33.50 13.15 1.44
N ASP A 389 34.67 13.32 2.06
CA ASP A 389 35.39 14.60 2.12
C ASP A 389 35.78 15.10 0.72
#